data_dd56a45f4eea2494f3479790feb59e7c
#
_entry.id   dd56a45f4eea2494f3479790feb59e7c
#
_cell.length_a   1.000
_cell.length_b   1.000
_cell.length_c   1.000
_cell.angle_alpha   90.00
_cell.angle_beta   90.00
_cell.angle_gamma   90.00
#
_symmetry.space_group_name_H-M   'P 1'
#
loop_
_entity.id
_entity.type
_entity.pdbx_description
1 polymer ?
#
loop_
_entity_poly.entity_id
_entity_poly.type
_entity_poly.pdbx_seq_one_letter_code
_entity_poly.pdbx_strand_id
1 'polypeptide(L)'
;MQRQYRLSVLLVLSLVGVQVSLAQAGKLSNIVILATGGTIAGAAASGTQAAYTSGAVGIDTMLSAVPGITKLANIKGEQISSVGSQDMSFEIMLKLAKRINLLLAQNDVDGIVVTHGTDTMEETAYFLNLVVKSRKPVVLVGSMRPSTAVSADGPLNLYNAVGVAVDPNSTGRGVLVVMNDWIHGAHSLTKTSTTAVQTFMSPLRGLVGVANYGKNDYYNSPAWKHTTASEFDITNVSQLPRVDILYAYADMSSDLIDASVTNGAKGIVIAGVGNGNMNKASLEAAARAAKKGVIVVRSSRVATGSVGRNVEVNDDEMNFVASDELNPQKARILLTLALLKSRSNGDIQQLFHTY
;
A
#
# COMPACT_ATOMS: atom_id res chain seq x y z
N MET A 1 -59.00 3.98 75.30
CA MET A 1 -58.77 3.11 74.11
C MET A 1 -57.56 3.65 73.33
N GLN A 2 -56.36 3.06 73.60
CA GLN A 2 -55.13 3.39 72.87
C GLN A 2 -54.81 2.25 71.93
N ARG A 3 -54.78 2.53 70.63
CA ARG A 3 -54.40 1.58 69.58
C ARG A 3 -52.91 1.83 69.28
N GLN A 4 -52.07 0.85 69.64
CA GLN A 4 -50.64 0.84 69.31
C GLN A 4 -50.52 0.34 67.87
N TYR A 5 -49.90 1.14 66.98
CA TYR A 5 -49.46 0.70 65.64
C TYR A 5 -47.98 0.21 65.78
N ARG A 6 -47.75 -1.06 65.54
CA ARG A 6 -46.43 -1.63 65.38
C ARG A 6 -45.99 -1.42 63.95
N LEU A 7 -44.98 -0.57 63.70
CA LEU A 7 -44.31 -0.42 62.43
C LEU A 7 -43.26 -1.55 62.26
N SER A 8 -43.49 -2.47 61.35
CA SER A 8 -42.52 -3.47 60.93
C SER A 8 -41.65 -2.87 59.80
N VAL A 9 -40.38 -2.55 60.11
CA VAL A 9 -39.40 -2.12 59.11
C VAL A 9 -38.83 -3.39 58.48
N LEU A 10 -39.17 -3.64 57.20
CA LEU A 10 -38.50 -4.65 56.37
C LEU A 10 -37.22 -4.04 55.82
N LEU A 11 -36.07 -4.51 56.31
CA LEU A 11 -34.77 -4.21 55.76
C LEU A 11 -34.52 -5.11 54.55
N VAL A 12 -34.69 -4.56 53.33
CA VAL A 12 -34.29 -5.25 52.10
C VAL A 12 -32.79 -4.99 51.84
N LEU A 13 -31.96 -5.97 52.17
CA LEU A 13 -30.55 -6.01 51.75
C LEU A 13 -30.52 -6.34 50.24
N SER A 14 -30.32 -5.32 49.40
CA SER A 14 -29.95 -5.52 47.98
C SER A 14 -28.46 -5.88 47.94
N LEU A 15 -28.14 -7.16 47.74
CA LEU A 15 -26.85 -7.64 47.32
C LEU A 15 -26.59 -7.17 45.89
N VAL A 16 -25.90 -6.05 45.76
CA VAL A 16 -25.30 -5.66 44.44
C VAL A 16 -24.12 -6.59 44.22
N GLY A 17 -24.36 -7.64 43.45
CA GLY A 17 -23.30 -8.50 42.92
C GLY A 17 -22.44 -7.71 41.93
N VAL A 18 -21.27 -7.29 42.35
CA VAL A 18 -20.25 -6.80 41.46
C VAL A 18 -19.77 -7.99 40.65
N GLN A 19 -20.31 -8.12 39.44
CA GLN A 19 -19.72 -9.02 38.45
C GLN A 19 -18.39 -8.41 38.02
N VAL A 20 -17.30 -8.87 38.59
CA VAL A 20 -15.96 -8.67 38.05
C VAL A 20 -15.92 -9.50 36.77
N SER A 21 -16.19 -8.86 35.63
CA SER A 21 -15.85 -9.42 34.32
C SER A 21 -14.34 -9.63 34.33
N LEU A 22 -13.88 -10.82 34.62
CA LEU A 22 -12.54 -11.27 34.26
C LEU A 22 -12.49 -11.15 32.73
N ALA A 23 -11.87 -10.09 32.23
CA ALA A 23 -11.52 -9.99 30.84
C ALA A 23 -10.69 -11.24 30.54
N GLN A 24 -11.31 -12.19 29.86
CA GLN A 24 -10.64 -13.38 29.35
C GLN A 24 -9.52 -12.86 28.46
N ALA A 25 -8.26 -13.08 28.86
CA ALA A 25 -7.11 -12.71 28.03
C ALA A 25 -7.34 -13.37 26.66
N GLY A 26 -7.77 -12.58 25.70
CA GLY A 26 -8.08 -13.05 24.37
C GLY A 26 -6.85 -13.73 23.76
N LYS A 27 -7.07 -14.80 23.01
CA LYS A 27 -6.01 -15.46 22.24
C LYS A 27 -5.33 -14.40 21.37
N LEU A 28 -4.01 -14.26 21.46
CA LEU A 28 -3.26 -13.37 20.61
C LEU A 28 -3.43 -13.74 19.14
N SER A 29 -3.62 -12.73 18.29
CA SER A 29 -3.67 -12.91 16.84
C SER A 29 -2.35 -13.46 16.29
N ASN A 30 -2.42 -14.29 15.28
CA ASN A 30 -1.27 -14.86 14.59
C ASN A 30 -0.93 -13.98 13.38
N ILE A 31 0.18 -13.27 13.46
CA ILE A 31 0.67 -12.37 12.39
C ILE A 31 1.90 -12.97 11.73
N VAL A 32 1.91 -12.98 10.41
CA VAL A 32 3.09 -13.35 9.64
C VAL A 32 3.75 -12.10 9.10
N ILE A 33 5.05 -11.92 9.39
CA ILE A 33 5.85 -10.83 8.86
C ILE A 33 6.62 -11.35 7.65
N LEU A 34 6.37 -10.76 6.48
CA LEU A 34 7.05 -11.07 5.23
C LEU A 34 8.10 -9.99 4.95
N ALA A 35 9.37 -10.36 5.02
CA ALA A 35 10.46 -9.43 4.81
C ALA A 35 10.90 -9.39 3.34
N THR A 36 10.96 -8.19 2.75
CA THR A 36 11.46 -7.98 1.38
C THR A 36 12.82 -7.28 1.33
N GLY A 37 13.31 -6.76 2.47
CA GLY A 37 14.53 -5.98 2.58
C GLY A 37 14.26 -4.51 2.93
N GLY A 38 14.92 -3.60 2.23
CA GLY A 38 14.75 -2.16 2.44
C GLY A 38 15.56 -1.58 3.61
N THR A 39 15.38 -0.28 3.86
CA THR A 39 16.08 0.50 4.89
C THR A 39 15.78 0.02 6.31
N ILE A 40 14.57 -0.46 6.56
CA ILE A 40 14.17 -1.00 7.87
C ILE A 40 15.02 -2.21 8.28
N ALA A 41 15.49 -2.98 7.28
CA ALA A 41 16.46 -4.05 7.43
C ALA A 41 17.88 -3.59 7.05
N GLY A 42 18.15 -2.30 6.99
CA GLY A 42 19.43 -1.72 6.61
C GLY A 42 20.35 -1.52 7.81
N ALA A 43 21.66 -1.68 7.59
CA ALA A 43 22.70 -1.41 8.58
C ALA A 43 23.75 -0.47 8.00
N ALA A 44 24.12 0.56 8.76
CA ALA A 44 25.25 1.45 8.53
C ALA A 44 26.45 1.07 9.44
N ALA A 45 27.65 1.47 9.07
CA ALA A 45 28.84 1.22 9.86
C ALA A 45 28.85 2.00 11.19
N SER A 46 28.13 3.13 11.28
CA SER A 46 27.93 3.88 12.50
C SER A 46 26.55 4.56 12.55
N GLY A 47 26.11 4.94 13.75
CA GLY A 47 24.79 5.55 13.98
C GLY A 47 24.65 6.99 13.39
N THR A 48 25.72 7.61 12.95
CA THR A 48 25.76 8.96 12.38
C THR A 48 26.13 8.99 10.91
N GLN A 49 26.27 7.83 10.27
CA GLN A 49 26.63 7.71 8.85
C GLN A 49 25.37 7.58 7.99
N ALA A 50 25.32 8.34 6.90
CA ALA A 50 24.20 8.31 5.95
C ALA A 50 24.24 7.08 5.02
N ALA A 51 25.44 6.58 4.68
CA ALA A 51 25.61 5.41 3.81
C ALA A 51 25.30 4.11 4.60
N TYR A 52 24.47 3.23 4.04
CA TYR A 52 24.08 1.96 4.65
C TYR A 52 23.84 0.88 3.57
N THR A 53 23.87 -0.39 3.99
CA THR A 53 23.48 -1.52 3.13
C THR A 53 22.03 -1.89 3.41
N SER A 54 21.18 -1.79 2.41
CA SER A 54 19.76 -2.15 2.48
C SER A 54 19.58 -3.67 2.58
N GLY A 55 18.62 -4.14 3.39
CA GLY A 55 18.34 -5.58 3.52
C GLY A 55 19.40 -6.41 4.23
N ALA A 56 20.36 -5.79 4.92
CA ALA A 56 21.46 -6.47 5.58
C ALA A 56 21.06 -7.20 6.89
N VAL A 57 19.92 -6.84 7.47
CA VAL A 57 19.43 -7.36 8.76
C VAL A 57 18.30 -8.34 8.54
N GLY A 58 18.45 -9.56 9.06
CA GLY A 58 17.40 -10.58 8.98
C GLY A 58 16.21 -10.29 9.89
N ILE A 59 15.07 -10.94 9.60
CA ILE A 59 13.79 -10.74 10.29
C ILE A 59 13.90 -10.94 11.81
N ASP A 60 14.60 -11.95 12.27
CA ASP A 60 14.73 -12.27 13.71
C ASP A 60 15.46 -11.16 14.47
N THR A 61 16.48 -10.57 13.84
CA THR A 61 17.21 -9.42 14.41
C THR A 61 16.30 -8.18 14.47
N MET A 62 15.50 -7.92 13.45
CA MET A 62 14.54 -6.82 13.47
C MET A 62 13.51 -6.99 14.58
N LEU A 63 12.97 -8.19 14.77
CA LEU A 63 12.01 -8.48 15.84
C LEU A 63 12.63 -8.30 17.23
N SER A 64 13.87 -8.74 17.40
CA SER A 64 14.60 -8.58 18.66
C SER A 64 14.84 -7.11 19.04
N ALA A 65 14.89 -6.22 18.05
CA ALA A 65 15.06 -4.78 18.24
C ALA A 65 13.77 -4.05 18.65
N VAL A 66 12.61 -4.76 18.71
CA VAL A 66 11.31 -4.16 19.03
C VAL A 66 10.75 -4.74 20.34
N PRO A 67 11.08 -4.14 21.50
CA PRO A 67 10.63 -4.64 22.81
C PRO A 67 9.10 -4.69 22.89
N GLY A 68 8.57 -5.81 23.35
CA GLY A 68 7.15 -5.98 23.61
C GLY A 68 6.28 -6.27 22.38
N ILE A 69 6.84 -6.39 21.18
CA ILE A 69 6.06 -6.72 19.97
C ILE A 69 5.34 -8.08 20.11
N THR A 70 5.94 -9.04 20.81
CA THR A 70 5.34 -10.36 21.10
C THR A 70 4.18 -10.31 22.08
N LYS A 71 3.94 -9.17 22.75
CA LYS A 71 2.74 -8.95 23.57
C LYS A 71 1.54 -8.57 22.73
N LEU A 72 1.75 -8.09 21.49
CA LEU A 72 0.67 -7.74 20.56
C LEU A 72 0.15 -8.95 19.80
N ALA A 73 1.04 -9.86 19.40
CA ALA A 73 0.70 -10.98 18.51
C ALA A 73 1.64 -12.17 18.68
N ASN A 74 1.17 -13.35 18.27
CA ASN A 74 2.06 -14.46 17.94
C ASN A 74 2.67 -14.18 16.56
N ILE A 75 3.97 -14.01 16.47
CA ILE A 75 4.65 -13.57 15.26
C ILE A 75 5.47 -14.69 14.65
N LYS A 76 5.31 -14.89 13.33
CA LYS A 76 6.22 -15.69 12.51
C LYS A 76 6.86 -14.80 11.46
N GLY A 77 8.17 -14.95 11.23
CA GLY A 77 8.90 -14.25 10.18
C GLY A 77 9.18 -15.15 8.99
N GLU A 78 9.10 -14.58 7.77
CA GLU A 78 9.49 -15.27 6.52
C GLU A 78 10.18 -14.28 5.59
N GLN A 79 11.33 -14.69 5.03
CA GLN A 79 12.08 -13.88 4.07
C GLN A 79 11.59 -14.15 2.64
N ILE A 80 11.07 -13.13 1.96
CA ILE A 80 10.63 -13.21 0.56
C ILE A 80 11.78 -12.83 -0.39
N SER A 81 12.47 -11.73 -0.06
CA SER A 81 13.64 -11.21 -0.76
C SER A 81 14.50 -10.38 0.19
N SER A 82 15.71 -9.99 -0.23
CA SER A 82 16.62 -9.12 0.55
C SER A 82 17.18 -8.04 -0.37
N VAL A 83 16.30 -7.18 -0.91
CA VAL A 83 16.68 -6.16 -1.88
C VAL A 83 16.43 -4.75 -1.35
N GLY A 84 17.17 -3.77 -1.85
CA GLY A 84 16.73 -2.39 -1.80
C GLY A 84 15.46 -2.22 -2.63
N SER A 85 14.56 -1.31 -2.24
CA SER A 85 13.29 -1.18 -2.96
C SER A 85 13.45 -0.65 -4.38
N GLN A 86 14.56 0.01 -4.73
CA GLN A 86 14.90 0.36 -6.11
C GLN A 86 15.10 -0.87 -7.02
N ASP A 87 15.43 -2.03 -6.43
CA ASP A 87 15.62 -3.30 -7.13
C ASP A 87 14.35 -4.20 -7.06
N MET A 88 13.23 -3.66 -6.56
CA MET A 88 11.96 -4.37 -6.57
C MET A 88 11.51 -4.67 -8.00
N SER A 89 11.08 -5.89 -8.24
CA SER A 89 10.63 -6.35 -9.56
C SER A 89 9.21 -6.91 -9.51
N PHE A 90 8.56 -7.01 -10.68
CA PHE A 90 7.27 -7.69 -10.78
C PHE A 90 7.33 -9.16 -10.40
N GLU A 91 8.47 -9.81 -10.58
CA GLU A 91 8.69 -11.18 -10.12
C GLU A 91 8.59 -11.28 -8.59
N ILE A 92 9.28 -10.38 -7.88
CA ILE A 92 9.23 -10.30 -6.41
C ILE A 92 7.82 -9.93 -5.94
N MET A 93 7.17 -8.95 -6.58
CA MET A 93 5.79 -8.56 -6.26
C MET A 93 4.79 -9.71 -6.44
N LEU A 94 4.90 -10.48 -7.54
CA LEU A 94 4.08 -11.67 -7.76
C LEU A 94 4.32 -12.76 -6.72
N LYS A 95 5.60 -13.05 -6.41
CA LYS A 95 5.98 -14.00 -5.36
C LYS A 95 5.37 -13.60 -4.01
N LEU A 96 5.52 -12.32 -3.63
CA LEU A 96 4.98 -11.77 -2.40
C LEU A 96 3.45 -11.90 -2.35
N ALA A 97 2.74 -11.46 -3.39
CA ALA A 97 1.29 -11.47 -3.45
C ALA A 97 0.71 -12.90 -3.40
N LYS A 98 1.30 -13.84 -4.14
CA LYS A 98 0.92 -15.26 -4.10
C LYS A 98 1.12 -15.84 -2.71
N ARG A 99 2.25 -15.51 -2.04
CA ARG A 99 2.51 -15.98 -0.68
C ARG A 99 1.50 -15.39 0.31
N ILE A 100 1.18 -14.10 0.21
CA ILE A 100 0.14 -13.44 1.03
C ILE A 100 -1.21 -14.17 0.86
N ASN A 101 -1.65 -14.40 -0.38
CA ASN A 101 -2.92 -15.08 -0.63
C ASN A 101 -2.96 -16.50 -0.05
N LEU A 102 -1.87 -17.27 -0.16
CA LEU A 102 -1.75 -18.60 0.44
C LEU A 102 -1.82 -18.55 1.97
N LEU A 103 -1.15 -17.60 2.61
CA LEU A 103 -1.16 -17.47 4.06
C LEU A 103 -2.52 -17.02 4.58
N LEU A 104 -3.13 -16.02 3.96
CA LEU A 104 -4.42 -15.49 4.40
C LEU A 104 -5.60 -16.44 4.16
N ALA A 105 -5.44 -17.45 3.30
CA ALA A 105 -6.39 -18.54 3.14
C ALA A 105 -6.38 -19.52 4.34
N GLN A 106 -5.34 -19.52 5.19
CA GLN A 106 -5.22 -20.36 6.36
C GLN A 106 -6.06 -19.77 7.52
N ASN A 107 -6.70 -20.64 8.30
CA ASN A 107 -7.53 -20.22 9.42
C ASN A 107 -6.71 -19.75 10.63
N ASP A 108 -5.44 -20.14 10.71
CA ASP A 108 -4.51 -19.82 11.80
C ASP A 108 -3.62 -18.60 11.49
N VAL A 109 -3.85 -17.89 10.41
CA VAL A 109 -3.20 -16.62 10.09
C VAL A 109 -4.25 -15.52 10.12
N ASP A 110 -4.07 -14.51 10.97
CA ASP A 110 -5.04 -13.43 11.19
C ASP A 110 -4.69 -12.15 10.41
N GLY A 111 -3.43 -11.96 10.07
CA GLY A 111 -2.97 -10.80 9.29
C GLY A 111 -1.53 -10.93 8.81
N ILE A 112 -1.15 -10.03 7.91
CA ILE A 112 0.20 -9.96 7.33
C ILE A 112 0.78 -8.58 7.58
N VAL A 113 2.06 -8.54 7.97
CA VAL A 113 2.89 -7.33 7.91
C VAL A 113 3.98 -7.56 6.86
N VAL A 114 4.23 -6.58 6.01
CA VAL A 114 5.30 -6.64 5.00
C VAL A 114 6.33 -5.56 5.30
N THR A 115 7.57 -5.95 5.61
CA THR A 115 8.66 -4.97 5.71
C THR A 115 9.22 -4.68 4.32
N HIS A 116 9.31 -3.39 3.96
CA HIS A 116 9.62 -2.95 2.61
C HIS A 116 10.49 -1.68 2.63
N GLY A 117 11.30 -1.49 1.62
CA GLY A 117 12.00 -0.22 1.42
C GLY A 117 11.07 0.87 0.88
N THR A 118 11.34 2.12 1.22
CA THR A 118 10.39 3.22 1.00
C THR A 118 10.25 3.69 -0.44
N ASP A 119 11.26 3.45 -1.32
CA ASP A 119 11.30 4.06 -2.66
C ASP A 119 10.17 3.58 -3.59
N THR A 120 9.84 2.29 -3.55
CA THR A 120 8.76 1.69 -4.36
C THR A 120 7.63 1.09 -3.51
N MET A 121 7.56 1.46 -2.24
CA MET A 121 6.53 0.95 -1.31
C MET A 121 5.11 1.26 -1.81
N GLU A 122 4.86 2.44 -2.35
CA GLU A 122 3.55 2.82 -2.86
C GLU A 122 3.10 1.96 -4.05
N GLU A 123 4.04 1.54 -4.91
CA GLU A 123 3.77 0.64 -6.03
C GLU A 123 3.42 -0.77 -5.54
N THR A 124 4.22 -1.32 -4.63
CA THR A 124 3.95 -2.64 -4.03
C THR A 124 2.64 -2.64 -3.24
N ALA A 125 2.38 -1.59 -2.45
CA ALA A 125 1.13 -1.46 -1.70
C ALA A 125 -0.09 -1.43 -2.63
N TYR A 126 -0.03 -0.64 -3.69
CA TYR A 126 -1.13 -0.55 -4.66
C TYR A 126 -1.31 -1.86 -5.45
N PHE A 127 -0.22 -2.50 -5.87
CA PHE A 127 -0.29 -3.82 -6.50
C PHE A 127 -0.98 -4.84 -5.59
N LEU A 128 -0.56 -4.96 -4.34
CA LEU A 128 -1.17 -5.88 -3.36
C LEU A 128 -2.65 -5.53 -3.11
N ASN A 129 -2.99 -4.24 -3.06
CA ASN A 129 -4.36 -3.77 -2.88
C ASN A 129 -5.31 -4.26 -3.99
N LEU A 130 -4.78 -4.46 -5.20
CA LEU A 130 -5.53 -4.94 -6.36
C LEU A 130 -5.61 -6.48 -6.43
N VAL A 131 -4.60 -7.22 -5.90
CA VAL A 131 -4.49 -8.67 -6.17
C VAL A 131 -4.64 -9.56 -4.94
N VAL A 132 -4.65 -9.01 -3.73
CA VAL A 132 -4.93 -9.79 -2.51
C VAL A 132 -6.40 -10.17 -2.46
N LYS A 133 -6.69 -11.44 -2.12
CA LYS A 133 -8.06 -11.99 -2.10
C LYS A 133 -8.54 -12.31 -0.68
N SER A 134 -8.27 -11.40 0.24
CA SER A 134 -8.66 -11.53 1.65
C SER A 134 -9.15 -10.20 2.22
N ARG A 135 -10.02 -10.27 3.22
CA ARG A 135 -10.40 -9.12 4.05
C ARG A 135 -9.49 -8.95 5.27
N LYS A 136 -8.68 -9.98 5.61
CA LYS A 136 -7.72 -9.91 6.72
C LYS A 136 -6.70 -8.81 6.46
N PRO A 137 -6.19 -8.13 7.50
CA PRO A 137 -5.27 -7.01 7.37
C PRO A 137 -3.97 -7.39 6.63
N VAL A 138 -3.56 -6.55 5.71
CA VAL A 138 -2.22 -6.55 5.08
C VAL A 138 -1.65 -5.16 5.25
N VAL A 139 -0.54 -5.06 5.98
CA VAL A 139 0.08 -3.79 6.38
C VAL A 139 1.52 -3.75 5.90
N LEU A 140 1.87 -2.78 5.06
CA LEU A 140 3.26 -2.50 4.71
C LEU A 140 3.88 -1.53 5.70
N VAL A 141 5.17 -1.69 5.96
CA VAL A 141 5.96 -0.85 6.85
C VAL A 141 7.40 -0.75 6.37
N GLY A 142 8.00 0.40 6.63
CA GLY A 142 9.40 0.66 6.32
C GLY A 142 10.04 1.61 7.32
N SER A 143 11.21 2.13 6.96
CA SER A 143 11.84 3.22 7.67
C SER A 143 12.60 4.13 6.72
N MET A 144 12.78 5.39 7.12
CA MET A 144 13.62 6.34 6.40
C MET A 144 15.07 6.33 6.90
N ARG A 145 15.29 5.81 8.11
CA ARG A 145 16.61 5.69 8.72
C ARG A 145 16.99 4.21 8.87
N PRO A 146 18.26 3.85 8.65
CA PRO A 146 18.71 2.47 8.89
C PRO A 146 18.58 2.09 10.37
N SER A 147 18.50 0.81 10.67
CA SER A 147 18.28 0.30 12.04
C SER A 147 19.37 0.71 13.02
N THR A 148 20.57 1.00 12.52
CA THR A 148 21.73 1.44 13.33
C THR A 148 21.77 2.96 13.56
N ALA A 149 20.90 3.75 12.92
CA ALA A 149 20.93 5.20 13.03
C ALA A 149 20.50 5.68 14.43
N VAL A 150 21.07 6.80 14.86
CA VAL A 150 20.52 7.55 15.99
C VAL A 150 19.10 8.01 15.65
N SER A 151 18.14 7.74 16.52
CA SER A 151 16.70 7.98 16.26
C SER A 151 16.15 7.20 15.05
N ALA A 152 16.54 5.92 14.89
CA ALA A 152 15.94 5.04 13.90
C ALA A 152 14.41 4.97 14.09
N ASP A 153 13.66 5.17 12.99
CA ASP A 153 12.19 5.18 12.98
C ASP A 153 11.58 3.76 12.81
N GLY A 154 12.39 2.81 12.31
CA GLY A 154 11.94 1.45 12.00
C GLY A 154 11.30 0.68 13.16
N PRO A 155 11.88 0.64 14.35
CA PRO A 155 11.34 -0.13 15.48
C PRO A 155 9.91 0.27 15.88
N LEU A 156 9.62 1.57 16.00
CA LEU A 156 8.26 2.04 16.34
C LEU A 156 7.31 1.85 15.15
N ASN A 157 7.75 2.09 13.92
CA ASN A 157 6.95 1.83 12.73
C ASN A 157 6.52 0.35 12.68
N LEU A 158 7.43 -0.60 12.94
CA LEU A 158 7.12 -2.03 12.95
C LEU A 158 6.15 -2.40 14.08
N TYR A 159 6.36 -1.85 15.28
CA TYR A 159 5.45 -2.05 16.41
C TYR A 159 4.03 -1.59 16.08
N ASN A 160 3.89 -0.38 15.53
CA ASN A 160 2.61 0.19 15.12
C ASN A 160 1.97 -0.62 13.98
N ALA A 161 2.76 -1.08 13.01
CA ALA A 161 2.25 -1.91 11.91
C ALA A 161 1.66 -3.24 12.41
N VAL A 162 2.30 -3.90 13.39
CA VAL A 162 1.73 -5.09 14.04
C VAL A 162 0.48 -4.71 14.83
N GLY A 163 0.48 -3.58 15.55
CA GLY A 163 -0.70 -3.06 16.24
C GLY A 163 -1.89 -2.82 15.31
N VAL A 164 -1.64 -2.32 14.09
CA VAL A 164 -2.67 -2.16 13.05
C VAL A 164 -3.11 -3.51 12.49
N ALA A 165 -2.19 -4.46 12.30
CA ALA A 165 -2.51 -5.78 11.75
C ALA A 165 -3.36 -6.64 12.69
N VAL A 166 -3.27 -6.45 14.02
CA VAL A 166 -4.09 -7.17 15.01
C VAL A 166 -5.44 -6.50 15.28
N ASP A 167 -5.62 -5.25 14.85
CA ASP A 167 -6.83 -4.49 15.13
C ASP A 167 -7.99 -4.97 14.25
N PRO A 168 -9.12 -5.41 14.83
CA PRO A 168 -10.30 -5.82 14.07
C PRO A 168 -10.82 -4.73 13.12
N ASN A 169 -10.63 -3.44 13.49
CA ASN A 169 -11.03 -2.30 12.66
C ASN A 169 -10.20 -2.14 11.39
N SER A 170 -9.08 -2.82 11.25
CA SER A 170 -8.29 -2.88 10.00
C SER A 170 -8.90 -3.83 8.96
N THR A 171 -9.79 -4.73 9.39
CA THR A 171 -10.39 -5.74 8.52
C THR A 171 -11.22 -5.10 7.41
N GLY A 172 -10.93 -5.44 6.16
CA GLY A 172 -11.69 -4.96 5.00
C GLY A 172 -11.38 -3.53 4.57
N ARG A 173 -10.27 -2.93 5.06
CA ARG A 173 -9.81 -1.59 4.65
C ARG A 173 -8.82 -1.62 3.47
N GLY A 174 -8.64 -2.78 2.82
CA GLY A 174 -7.63 -2.94 1.78
C GLY A 174 -6.24 -3.10 2.37
N VAL A 175 -5.23 -2.82 1.54
CA VAL A 175 -3.83 -2.81 1.97
C VAL A 175 -3.50 -1.45 2.58
N LEU A 176 -2.93 -1.48 3.77
CA LEU A 176 -2.55 -0.30 4.54
C LEU A 176 -1.03 -0.13 4.54
N VAL A 177 -0.58 1.09 4.71
CA VAL A 177 0.83 1.42 4.94
C VAL A 177 0.94 2.21 6.25
N VAL A 178 1.81 1.76 7.15
CA VAL A 178 2.03 2.40 8.45
C VAL A 178 3.45 2.95 8.50
N MET A 179 3.55 4.26 8.57
CA MET A 179 4.81 4.99 8.62
C MET A 179 4.67 6.23 9.49
N ASN A 180 5.61 6.43 10.41
CA ASN A 180 5.68 7.63 11.24
C ASN A 180 4.31 7.99 11.87
N ASP A 181 3.71 7.01 12.56
CA ASP A 181 2.41 7.06 13.27
C ASP A 181 1.17 7.26 12.38
N TRP A 182 1.31 7.31 11.05
CA TRP A 182 0.20 7.49 10.14
C TRP A 182 -0.19 6.17 9.45
N ILE A 183 -1.50 5.96 9.33
CA ILE A 183 -2.10 4.85 8.59
C ILE A 183 -2.62 5.38 7.26
N HIS A 184 -2.01 4.93 6.17
CA HIS A 184 -2.36 5.30 4.81
C HIS A 184 -3.08 4.15 4.09
N GLY A 185 -4.01 4.49 3.19
CA GLY A 185 -4.53 3.54 2.21
C GLY A 185 -3.62 3.46 0.98
N ALA A 186 -3.45 2.27 0.43
CA ALA A 186 -2.54 2.01 -0.69
C ALA A 186 -2.84 2.84 -1.95
N HIS A 187 -4.12 3.17 -2.20
CA HIS A 187 -4.50 3.99 -3.36
C HIS A 187 -3.91 5.40 -3.28
N SER A 188 -4.00 6.05 -2.12
CA SER A 188 -3.80 7.50 -2.00
C SER A 188 -2.42 7.91 -1.50
N LEU A 189 -1.65 6.99 -0.89
CA LEU A 189 -0.33 7.37 -0.37
C LEU A 189 0.67 7.63 -1.49
N THR A 190 1.59 8.54 -1.24
CA THR A 190 2.77 8.76 -2.10
C THR A 190 3.96 9.22 -1.28
N LYS A 191 5.18 8.87 -1.72
CA LYS A 191 6.43 9.34 -1.14
C LYS A 191 6.71 10.76 -1.63
N THR A 192 6.73 11.74 -0.73
CA THR A 192 6.84 13.18 -1.08
C THR A 192 8.18 13.81 -0.71
N SER A 193 9.01 13.11 0.07
CA SER A 193 10.33 13.59 0.47
C SER A 193 11.38 12.50 0.29
N THR A 194 12.58 12.89 -0.12
CA THR A 194 13.71 11.97 -0.28
C THR A 194 14.33 11.54 1.05
N THR A 195 14.24 12.37 2.10
CA THR A 195 15.00 12.19 3.35
C THR A 195 14.18 12.34 4.64
N ALA A 196 13.08 13.11 4.62
CA ALA A 196 12.27 13.34 5.81
C ALA A 196 11.64 12.04 6.34
N VAL A 197 11.60 11.86 7.67
CA VAL A 197 10.90 10.71 8.28
C VAL A 197 9.42 10.77 7.95
N GLN A 198 8.81 11.96 8.00
CA GLN A 198 7.46 12.22 7.50
C GLN A 198 7.48 12.34 5.98
N THR A 199 7.69 11.24 5.28
CA THR A 199 7.84 11.24 3.82
C THR A 199 6.57 10.83 3.08
N PHE A 200 5.76 9.94 3.68
CA PHE A 200 4.52 9.50 3.05
C PHE A 200 3.37 10.43 3.37
N MET A 201 2.62 10.78 2.34
CA MET A 201 1.44 11.63 2.41
C MET A 201 0.28 10.98 1.64
N SER A 202 -0.95 11.37 1.97
CA SER A 202 -2.16 11.02 1.22
C SER A 202 -2.89 12.32 0.86
N PRO A 203 -2.36 13.11 -0.09
CA PRO A 203 -2.73 14.51 -0.25
C PRO A 203 -4.17 14.75 -0.69
N LEU A 204 -4.77 13.85 -1.49
CA LEU A 204 -6.13 14.05 -2.03
C LEU A 204 -7.22 13.47 -1.11
N ARG A 205 -6.95 12.38 -0.40
CA ARG A 205 -7.98 11.62 0.32
C ARG A 205 -7.74 11.54 1.83
N GLY A 206 -6.61 12.07 2.30
CA GLY A 206 -6.25 12.06 3.71
C GLY A 206 -5.83 10.68 4.23
N LEU A 207 -5.60 10.62 5.53
CA LEU A 207 -5.21 9.41 6.24
C LEU A 207 -6.41 8.48 6.44
N VAL A 208 -6.14 7.19 6.48
CA VAL A 208 -7.11 6.20 6.98
C VAL A 208 -7.24 6.31 8.50
N GLY A 209 -6.14 6.64 9.18
CA GLY A 209 -6.09 6.83 10.61
C GLY A 209 -4.69 7.13 11.12
N VAL A 210 -4.50 6.98 12.42
CA VAL A 210 -3.21 7.06 13.10
C VAL A 210 -2.99 5.84 13.98
N ALA A 211 -1.72 5.48 14.18
CA ALA A 211 -1.28 4.41 15.06
C ALA A 211 -0.23 4.98 16.02
N ASN A 212 -0.47 4.88 17.31
CA ASN A 212 0.44 5.42 18.33
C ASN A 212 0.65 4.37 19.43
N TYR A 213 1.86 3.79 19.48
CA TYR A 213 2.23 2.73 20.42
C TYR A 213 1.21 1.57 20.47
N GLY A 214 0.77 1.11 19.29
CA GLY A 214 -0.19 0.01 19.13
C GLY A 214 -1.65 0.37 19.42
N LYS A 215 -1.97 1.64 19.66
CA LYS A 215 -3.35 2.17 19.71
C LYS A 215 -3.67 2.83 18.38
N ASN A 216 -4.79 2.45 17.79
CA ASN A 216 -5.19 2.93 16.47
C ASN A 216 -6.46 3.74 16.56
N ASP A 217 -6.53 4.81 15.77
CA ASP A 217 -7.73 5.61 15.58
C ASP A 217 -7.97 5.77 14.08
N TYR A 218 -9.18 5.37 13.61
CA TYR A 218 -9.51 5.32 12.18
C TYR A 218 -10.50 6.43 11.84
N TYR A 219 -10.16 7.25 10.86
CA TYR A 219 -10.96 8.39 10.39
C TYR A 219 -11.77 8.05 9.15
N ASN A 220 -11.15 7.28 8.20
CA ASN A 220 -11.69 7.02 6.88
C ASN A 220 -11.64 5.54 6.51
N SER A 221 -12.48 5.17 5.55
CA SER A 221 -12.37 3.89 4.82
C SER A 221 -12.05 4.17 3.35
N PRO A 222 -11.15 3.39 2.72
CA PRO A 222 -10.90 3.50 1.29
C PRO A 222 -12.21 3.33 0.49
N ALA A 223 -12.44 4.20 -0.50
CA ALA A 223 -13.68 4.22 -1.28
C ALA A 223 -13.59 3.34 -2.55
N TRP A 224 -12.38 3.13 -3.09
CA TRP A 224 -12.15 2.36 -4.31
C TRP A 224 -12.26 0.85 -4.08
N LYS A 225 -12.60 0.13 -5.13
CA LYS A 225 -12.58 -1.34 -5.08
C LYS A 225 -11.17 -1.85 -4.81
N HIS A 226 -11.06 -2.82 -3.91
CA HIS A 226 -9.78 -3.39 -3.53
C HIS A 226 -9.95 -4.85 -3.07
N THR A 227 -8.86 -5.57 -2.90
CA THR A 227 -8.77 -6.91 -2.33
C THR A 227 -9.87 -7.85 -2.84
N THR A 228 -10.81 -8.29 -2.01
CA THR A 228 -11.87 -9.23 -2.39
C THR A 228 -12.87 -8.66 -3.40
N ALA A 229 -13.01 -7.34 -3.48
CA ALA A 229 -13.86 -6.66 -4.47
C ALA A 229 -13.13 -6.38 -5.80
N SER A 230 -11.82 -6.61 -5.86
CA SER A 230 -11.04 -6.45 -7.09
C SER A 230 -11.21 -7.64 -8.03
N GLU A 231 -11.29 -7.36 -9.34
CA GLU A 231 -11.39 -8.38 -10.38
C GLU A 231 -10.05 -9.04 -10.75
N PHE A 232 -8.91 -8.46 -10.35
CA PHE A 232 -7.59 -8.92 -10.76
C PHE A 232 -7.18 -10.19 -10.02
N ASP A 233 -7.03 -11.29 -10.75
CA ASP A 233 -6.56 -12.58 -10.26
C ASP A 233 -5.20 -12.91 -10.87
N ILE A 234 -4.22 -13.20 -10.01
CA ILE A 234 -2.84 -13.53 -10.39
C ILE A 234 -2.48 -14.99 -10.15
N THR A 235 -3.44 -15.85 -9.79
CA THR A 235 -3.19 -17.25 -9.42
C THR A 235 -2.34 -17.96 -10.47
N ASN A 236 -2.73 -17.85 -11.74
CA ASN A 236 -2.06 -18.49 -12.88
C ASN A 236 -1.11 -17.57 -13.65
N VAL A 237 -0.80 -16.38 -13.12
CA VAL A 237 0.09 -15.43 -13.78
C VAL A 237 1.53 -15.75 -13.42
N SER A 238 2.37 -16.05 -14.41
CA SER A 238 3.81 -16.27 -14.24
C SER A 238 4.63 -15.02 -14.56
N GLN A 239 4.15 -14.17 -15.46
CA GLN A 239 4.83 -12.96 -15.91
C GLN A 239 3.81 -11.85 -16.19
N LEU A 240 4.18 -10.62 -15.87
CA LEU A 240 3.38 -9.43 -16.17
C LEU A 240 3.83 -8.78 -17.49
N PRO A 241 2.90 -8.19 -18.26
CA PRO A 241 3.24 -7.49 -19.50
C PRO A 241 4.08 -6.24 -19.22
N ARG A 242 4.94 -5.88 -20.18
CA ARG A 242 5.77 -4.69 -20.11
C ARG A 242 4.91 -3.43 -20.29
N VAL A 243 4.98 -2.52 -19.34
CA VAL A 243 4.44 -1.16 -19.38
C VAL A 243 5.54 -0.20 -18.95
N ASP A 244 5.84 0.78 -19.78
CA ASP A 244 6.87 1.77 -19.53
C ASP A 244 6.24 3.09 -19.06
N ILE A 245 6.96 3.85 -18.22
CA ILE A 245 6.62 5.23 -17.86
C ILE A 245 7.58 6.15 -18.61
N LEU A 246 7.05 7.13 -19.34
CA LEU A 246 7.83 8.15 -20.02
C LEU A 246 7.54 9.52 -19.39
N TYR A 247 8.60 10.16 -18.91
CA TYR A 247 8.51 11.44 -18.21
C TYR A 247 8.52 12.58 -19.21
N ALA A 248 7.43 13.35 -19.29
CA ALA A 248 7.34 14.50 -20.19
C ALA A 248 8.04 15.73 -19.60
N TYR A 249 8.74 16.46 -20.47
CA TYR A 249 9.47 17.68 -20.15
C TYR A 249 9.45 18.65 -21.35
N ALA A 250 9.88 19.89 -21.15
CA ALA A 250 9.99 20.84 -22.24
C ALA A 250 10.94 20.30 -23.32
N ASP A 251 10.52 20.33 -24.57
CA ASP A 251 11.27 19.77 -25.70
C ASP A 251 11.56 18.25 -25.60
N MET A 252 10.62 17.48 -25.04
CA MET A 252 10.71 16.02 -24.99
C MET A 252 10.86 15.43 -26.38
N SER A 253 11.86 14.56 -26.57
CA SER A 253 12.01 13.81 -27.81
C SER A 253 10.91 12.74 -27.95
N SER A 254 10.33 12.63 -29.14
CA SER A 254 9.30 11.64 -29.46
C SER A 254 9.86 10.23 -29.69
N ASP A 255 11.17 10.07 -29.93
CA ASP A 255 11.85 8.81 -30.17
C ASP A 255 11.80 7.87 -28.96
N LEU A 256 11.69 8.40 -27.73
CA LEU A 256 11.51 7.61 -26.51
C LEU A 256 10.22 6.77 -26.57
N ILE A 257 9.15 7.30 -27.16
CA ILE A 257 7.89 6.57 -27.33
C ILE A 257 8.07 5.45 -28.38
N ASP A 258 8.66 5.80 -29.54
CA ASP A 258 8.91 4.82 -30.60
C ASP A 258 9.89 3.71 -30.13
N ALA A 259 10.89 4.04 -29.30
CA ALA A 259 11.81 3.06 -28.70
C ALA A 259 11.09 2.13 -27.73
N SER A 260 10.18 2.64 -26.90
CA SER A 260 9.40 1.82 -25.97
C SER A 260 8.53 0.79 -26.74
N VAL A 261 7.86 1.24 -27.81
CA VAL A 261 7.07 0.37 -28.71
C VAL A 261 7.95 -0.69 -29.37
N THR A 262 9.10 -0.29 -29.92
CA THR A 262 10.05 -1.18 -30.60
C THR A 262 10.59 -2.26 -29.65
N ASN A 263 10.80 -1.92 -28.38
CA ASN A 263 11.24 -2.82 -27.33
C ASN A 263 10.10 -3.65 -26.68
N GLY A 264 8.90 -3.64 -27.28
CA GLY A 264 7.83 -4.57 -26.95
C GLY A 264 6.92 -4.13 -25.81
N ALA A 265 6.88 -2.85 -25.44
CA ALA A 265 5.92 -2.33 -24.49
C ALA A 265 4.49 -2.60 -24.99
N LYS A 266 3.63 -3.14 -24.11
CA LYS A 266 2.20 -3.35 -24.34
C LYS A 266 1.36 -2.17 -23.88
N GLY A 267 1.94 -1.34 -23.02
CA GLY A 267 1.35 -0.09 -22.55
C GLY A 267 2.44 0.95 -22.29
N ILE A 268 2.06 2.20 -22.37
CA ILE A 268 2.89 3.36 -22.06
C ILE A 268 2.08 4.30 -21.18
N VAL A 269 2.65 4.68 -20.04
CA VAL A 269 2.12 5.74 -19.18
C VAL A 269 2.96 6.99 -19.41
N ILE A 270 2.33 8.06 -19.82
CA ILE A 270 3.00 9.37 -19.94
C ILE A 270 2.86 10.12 -18.62
N ALA A 271 3.97 10.35 -17.92
CA ALA A 271 4.04 11.27 -16.78
C ALA A 271 4.05 12.71 -17.34
N GLY A 272 2.89 13.18 -17.77
CA GLY A 272 2.72 14.42 -18.50
C GLY A 272 2.94 15.68 -17.67
N VAL A 273 3.06 16.81 -18.31
CA VAL A 273 3.05 18.13 -17.67
C VAL A 273 1.60 18.56 -17.42
N GLY A 274 1.35 19.34 -16.35
CA GLY A 274 0.01 19.84 -16.04
C GLY A 274 -1.03 18.71 -16.02
N ASN A 275 -2.10 18.84 -16.78
CA ASN A 275 -3.20 17.86 -16.88
C ASN A 275 -2.86 16.68 -17.83
N GLY A 276 -1.69 16.07 -17.67
CA GLY A 276 -1.27 14.91 -18.45
C GLY A 276 -0.84 15.25 -19.89
N ASN A 277 -0.36 16.48 -20.13
CA ASN A 277 0.00 16.97 -21.45
C ASN A 277 1.44 16.59 -21.85
N MET A 278 1.69 16.67 -23.13
CA MET A 278 3.01 16.51 -23.76
C MET A 278 3.10 17.42 -24.98
N ASN A 279 4.30 17.63 -25.53
CA ASN A 279 4.46 18.42 -26.74
C ASN A 279 3.84 17.73 -27.96
N LYS A 280 3.62 18.49 -29.03
CA LYS A 280 2.95 18.02 -30.27
C LYS A 280 3.62 16.77 -30.87
N ALA A 281 4.96 16.77 -30.97
CA ALA A 281 5.68 15.63 -31.56
C ALA A 281 5.50 14.34 -30.75
N SER A 282 5.56 14.43 -29.39
CA SER A 282 5.29 13.30 -28.51
C SER A 282 3.84 12.85 -28.54
N LEU A 283 2.87 13.79 -28.66
CA LEU A 283 1.45 13.46 -28.82
C LEU A 283 1.19 12.66 -30.10
N GLU A 284 1.79 13.09 -31.22
CA GLU A 284 1.69 12.37 -32.50
C GLU A 284 2.35 10.98 -32.42
N ALA A 285 3.50 10.84 -31.76
CA ALA A 285 4.14 9.55 -31.53
C ALA A 285 3.28 8.62 -30.65
N ALA A 286 2.68 9.14 -29.58
CA ALA A 286 1.77 8.40 -28.72
C ALA A 286 0.52 7.93 -29.49
N ALA A 287 -0.04 8.77 -30.36
CA ALA A 287 -1.15 8.39 -31.24
C ALA A 287 -0.75 7.28 -32.24
N ARG A 288 0.49 7.33 -32.78
CA ARG A 288 1.00 6.23 -33.62
C ARG A 288 1.17 4.93 -32.81
N ALA A 289 1.62 5.00 -31.56
CA ALA A 289 1.72 3.84 -30.68
C ALA A 289 0.33 3.22 -30.40
N ALA A 290 -0.67 4.06 -30.11
CA ALA A 290 -2.04 3.61 -29.89
C ALA A 290 -2.63 2.91 -31.16
N LYS A 291 -2.37 3.44 -32.36
CA LYS A 291 -2.77 2.80 -33.64
C LYS A 291 -2.10 1.44 -33.86
N LYS A 292 -0.94 1.18 -33.23
CA LYS A 292 -0.25 -0.13 -33.25
C LYS A 292 -0.75 -1.07 -32.15
N GLY A 293 -1.77 -0.69 -31.39
CA GLY A 293 -2.36 -1.51 -30.32
C GLY A 293 -1.65 -1.40 -28.96
N VAL A 294 -0.74 -0.45 -28.79
CA VAL A 294 -0.15 -0.13 -27.46
C VAL A 294 -1.12 0.77 -26.72
N ILE A 295 -1.48 0.40 -25.49
CA ILE A 295 -2.36 1.23 -24.68
C ILE A 295 -1.58 2.42 -24.10
N VAL A 296 -2.03 3.62 -24.41
CA VAL A 296 -1.44 4.87 -23.92
C VAL A 296 -2.30 5.45 -22.80
N VAL A 297 -1.69 5.63 -21.62
CA VAL A 297 -2.33 6.27 -20.48
C VAL A 297 -1.66 7.64 -20.24
N ARG A 298 -2.47 8.71 -20.22
CA ARG A 298 -2.02 10.02 -19.79
C ARG A 298 -2.16 10.12 -18.27
N SER A 299 -1.04 10.26 -17.57
CA SER A 299 -0.95 10.60 -16.16
C SER A 299 -0.16 11.89 -16.01
N SER A 300 0.12 12.34 -14.80
CA SER A 300 0.83 13.60 -14.58
C SER A 300 2.04 13.42 -13.67
N ARG A 301 3.10 14.18 -13.95
CA ARG A 301 4.25 14.38 -13.06
C ARG A 301 3.94 15.35 -11.92
N VAL A 302 2.81 16.04 -11.98
CA VAL A 302 2.33 16.91 -10.90
C VAL A 302 1.89 16.03 -9.73
N ALA A 303 2.32 16.41 -8.54
CA ALA A 303 2.19 15.55 -7.36
C ALA A 303 0.73 15.31 -6.90
N THR A 304 -0.20 16.19 -7.28
CA THR A 304 -1.60 16.11 -6.84
C THR A 304 -2.54 16.59 -7.95
N GLY A 305 -3.77 16.11 -7.94
CA GLY A 305 -4.81 16.43 -8.91
C GLY A 305 -5.16 15.23 -9.78
N SER A 306 -6.25 15.35 -10.53
CA SER A 306 -6.70 14.34 -11.48
C SER A 306 -6.35 14.73 -12.90
N VAL A 307 -5.99 13.77 -13.72
CA VAL A 307 -5.89 13.94 -15.17
C VAL A 307 -7.26 13.72 -15.79
N GLY A 308 -7.87 14.79 -16.27
CA GLY A 308 -9.20 14.75 -16.87
C GLY A 308 -9.18 14.13 -18.26
N ARG A 309 -10.22 13.33 -18.56
CA ARG A 309 -10.46 12.80 -19.89
C ARG A 309 -11.09 13.86 -20.81
N ASN A 310 -10.62 13.96 -22.04
CA ASN A 310 -11.12 14.90 -23.07
C ASN A 310 -11.11 16.38 -22.64
N VAL A 311 -10.11 16.81 -21.85
CA VAL A 311 -10.02 18.21 -21.41
C VAL A 311 -9.20 19.05 -22.40
N GLU A 312 -7.87 18.81 -22.48
CA GLU A 312 -6.97 19.49 -23.41
C GLU A 312 -6.57 18.60 -24.59
N VAL A 313 -6.58 17.28 -24.38
CA VAL A 313 -6.35 16.27 -25.40
C VAL A 313 -7.68 15.54 -25.63
N ASN A 314 -8.06 15.32 -26.88
CA ASN A 314 -9.20 14.49 -27.22
C ASN A 314 -8.79 13.00 -27.12
N ASP A 315 -8.97 12.41 -25.94
CA ASP A 315 -8.58 11.03 -25.65
C ASP A 315 -9.36 10.00 -26.49
N ASP A 316 -10.62 10.30 -26.83
CA ASP A 316 -11.45 9.42 -27.65
C ASP A 316 -10.90 9.33 -29.08
N GLU A 317 -10.55 10.47 -29.68
CA GLU A 317 -9.98 10.54 -31.02
C GLU A 317 -8.58 9.91 -31.08
N MET A 318 -7.76 10.14 -30.05
CA MET A 318 -6.39 9.60 -29.95
C MET A 318 -6.35 8.15 -29.47
N ASN A 319 -7.48 7.60 -29.04
CA ASN A 319 -7.59 6.28 -28.41
C ASN A 319 -6.70 6.13 -27.16
N PHE A 320 -6.70 7.15 -26.31
CA PHE A 320 -5.96 7.19 -25.04
C PHE A 320 -6.86 6.89 -23.84
N VAL A 321 -6.22 6.68 -22.69
CA VAL A 321 -6.82 6.53 -21.38
C VAL A 321 -6.28 7.65 -20.49
N ALA A 322 -7.14 8.25 -19.66
CA ALA A 322 -6.75 9.20 -18.63
C ALA A 322 -6.62 8.49 -17.27
N SER A 323 -5.55 8.80 -16.53
CA SER A 323 -5.22 8.10 -15.27
C SER A 323 -6.09 8.51 -14.08
N ASP A 324 -6.94 9.53 -14.21
CA ASP A 324 -7.65 10.12 -13.10
C ASP A 324 -6.67 10.53 -11.96
N GLU A 325 -6.88 10.10 -10.73
CA GLU A 325 -6.04 10.44 -9.57
C GLU A 325 -4.73 9.64 -9.47
N LEU A 326 -4.56 8.60 -10.28
CA LEU A 326 -3.37 7.75 -10.18
C LEU A 326 -2.13 8.47 -10.73
N ASN A 327 -1.12 8.58 -9.87
CA ASN A 327 0.21 9.00 -10.31
C ASN A 327 0.81 7.98 -11.31
N PRO A 328 1.85 8.33 -12.07
CA PRO A 328 2.37 7.49 -13.16
C PRO A 328 2.73 6.07 -12.73
N GLN A 329 3.34 5.89 -11.57
CA GLN A 329 3.77 4.58 -11.07
C GLN A 329 2.59 3.68 -10.72
N LYS A 330 1.53 4.19 -10.11
CA LYS A 330 0.31 3.43 -9.83
C LYS A 330 -0.52 3.20 -11.09
N ALA A 331 -0.61 4.19 -11.98
CA ALA A 331 -1.22 4.03 -13.30
C ALA A 331 -0.55 2.90 -14.09
N ARG A 332 0.79 2.79 -14.02
CA ARG A 332 1.55 1.67 -14.59
C ARG A 332 1.13 0.33 -13.98
N ILE A 333 0.99 0.23 -12.67
CA ILE A 333 0.55 -1.00 -11.98
C ILE A 333 -0.85 -1.41 -12.47
N LEU A 334 -1.80 -0.48 -12.47
CA LEU A 334 -3.18 -0.77 -12.90
C LEU A 334 -3.22 -1.19 -14.37
N LEU A 335 -2.54 -0.47 -15.25
CA LEU A 335 -2.47 -0.80 -16.67
C LEU A 335 -1.83 -2.18 -16.89
N THR A 336 -0.75 -2.49 -16.18
CA THR A 336 -0.09 -3.80 -16.25
C THR A 336 -1.05 -4.95 -15.93
N LEU A 337 -1.85 -4.81 -14.88
CA LEU A 337 -2.88 -5.80 -14.51
C LEU A 337 -4.05 -5.83 -15.49
N ALA A 338 -4.47 -4.67 -16.00
CA ALA A 338 -5.51 -4.57 -17.02
C ALA A 338 -5.16 -5.33 -18.30
N LEU A 339 -3.88 -5.31 -18.70
CA LEU A 339 -3.36 -5.98 -19.88
C LEU A 339 -3.23 -7.52 -19.76
N LEU A 340 -3.51 -8.10 -18.60
CA LEU A 340 -3.58 -9.57 -18.44
C LEU A 340 -4.76 -10.20 -19.20
N LYS A 341 -5.75 -9.39 -19.57
CA LYS A 341 -6.89 -9.80 -20.41
C LYS A 341 -7.02 -8.84 -21.57
N SER A 342 -7.55 -9.31 -22.68
CA SER A 342 -7.93 -8.43 -23.81
C SER A 342 -9.08 -7.53 -23.36
N ARG A 343 -8.91 -6.21 -23.51
CA ARG A 343 -9.89 -5.17 -23.16
C ARG A 343 -9.87 -4.05 -24.18
N SER A 344 -11.01 -3.41 -24.38
CA SER A 344 -11.07 -2.13 -25.09
C SER A 344 -10.47 -0.99 -24.25
N ASN A 345 -10.09 0.12 -24.88
CA ASN A 345 -9.65 1.32 -24.14
C ASN A 345 -10.77 1.88 -23.25
N GLY A 346 -12.02 1.75 -23.64
CA GLY A 346 -13.17 2.13 -22.81
C GLY A 346 -13.27 1.28 -21.55
N ASP A 347 -13.08 -0.04 -21.63
CA ASP A 347 -13.05 -0.92 -20.46
C ASP A 347 -11.87 -0.57 -19.55
N ILE A 348 -10.69 -0.29 -20.13
CA ILE A 348 -9.52 0.11 -19.35
C ILE A 348 -9.77 1.47 -18.67
N GLN A 349 -10.37 2.45 -19.37
CA GLN A 349 -10.76 3.73 -18.75
C GLN A 349 -11.68 3.52 -17.54
N GLN A 350 -12.64 2.60 -17.65
CA GLN A 350 -13.53 2.30 -16.54
C GLN A 350 -12.77 1.70 -15.32
N LEU A 351 -11.68 0.94 -15.55
CA LEU A 351 -10.82 0.48 -14.45
C LEU A 351 -10.16 1.66 -13.72
N PHE A 352 -9.69 2.68 -14.42
CA PHE A 352 -9.10 3.88 -13.81
C PHE A 352 -10.11 4.70 -13.00
N HIS A 353 -11.39 4.61 -13.28
CA HIS A 353 -12.45 5.21 -12.45
C HIS A 353 -12.92 4.31 -11.30
N THR A 354 -12.50 3.04 -11.28
CA THR A 354 -12.98 2.04 -10.32
C THR A 354 -11.96 1.73 -9.23
N TYR A 355 -10.69 1.78 -9.58
CA TYR A 355 -9.53 1.37 -8.80
C TYR A 355 -8.58 2.55 -8.56
#